data_3472cfccce989537e777dca934c8b44d
#
_entry.id   3472cfccce989537e777dca934c8b44d
#
_cell.length_a   1.000
_cell.length_b   1.000
_cell.length_c   1.000
_cell.angle_alpha   90.00
_cell.angle_beta   90.00
_cell.angle_gamma   90.00
#
_symmetry.space_group_name_H-M   'P 1'
#
loop_
_entity.id
_entity.type
_entity.pdbx_description
1 polymer ?
#
loop_
_entity_poly.entity_id
_entity_poly.type
_entity_poly.pdbx_seq_one_letter_code
_entity_poly.pdbx_strand_id
1 'polypeptide(L)'
;MDYRPEVINRLTDLWETRDEGLLKGSPDIYKRYRAEAFSEFLRLGIPDRKNEAYKYTNLEKSFGYKYEKYFSPKPGDFREAEKFHCEVQDLDVWNMVLLNGFFPKGDEGLAMLPGGLWVGSMKAAARQFPSLVEKHYNKYAQNENDGLVPLNTALASDGLFLYAPKNTVYTKPIQIVNLLHSTHD
;
A
#
# COMPACT_ATOMS: atom_id res chain seq x y z
N MET A 1 -11.95 -26.06 -8.87
CA MET A 1 -10.64 -26.27 -8.23
C MET A 1 -10.41 -25.11 -7.26
N ASP A 2 -9.99 -25.35 -6.04
CA ASP A 2 -9.72 -24.25 -5.10
C ASP A 2 -8.36 -23.61 -5.44
N TYR A 3 -8.34 -22.34 -5.80
CA TYR A 3 -7.14 -21.58 -6.19
C TYR A 3 -6.29 -21.13 -4.97
N ARG A 4 -6.89 -21.09 -3.80
CA ARG A 4 -6.26 -20.53 -2.59
C ARG A 4 -4.93 -21.14 -2.22
N PRO A 5 -4.74 -22.48 -2.25
CA PRO A 5 -3.46 -23.09 -1.94
C PRO A 5 -2.33 -22.63 -2.87
N GLU A 6 -2.60 -22.50 -4.17
CA GLU A 6 -1.62 -22.05 -5.16
C GLU A 6 -1.22 -20.59 -4.91
N VAL A 7 -2.20 -19.73 -4.61
CA VAL A 7 -1.94 -18.31 -4.30
C VAL A 7 -1.16 -18.17 -2.99
N ILE A 8 -1.51 -18.94 -1.95
CA ILE A 8 -0.78 -18.93 -0.68
C ILE A 8 0.68 -19.35 -0.90
N ASN A 9 0.94 -20.39 -1.68
CA ASN A 9 2.30 -20.82 -1.99
C ASN A 9 3.10 -19.72 -2.69
N ARG A 10 2.52 -19.06 -3.72
CA ARG A 10 3.18 -17.94 -4.40
C ARG A 10 3.47 -16.76 -3.48
N LEU A 11 2.55 -16.45 -2.57
CA LEU A 11 2.77 -15.37 -1.59
C LEU A 11 3.80 -15.75 -0.54
N THR A 12 3.91 -17.04 -0.22
CA THR A 12 4.97 -17.57 0.67
C THR A 12 6.34 -17.47 0.01
N ASP A 13 6.46 -17.90 -1.24
CA ASP A 13 7.70 -17.77 -2.02
C ASP A 13 8.13 -16.30 -2.13
N LEU A 14 7.17 -15.40 -2.39
CA LEU A 14 7.40 -13.97 -2.42
C LEU A 14 7.88 -13.42 -1.07
N TRP A 15 7.28 -13.89 0.01
CA TRP A 15 7.68 -13.53 1.36
C TRP A 15 9.10 -14.01 1.69
N GLU A 16 9.48 -15.20 1.27
CA GLU A 16 10.81 -15.76 1.51
C GLU A 16 11.90 -15.02 0.72
N THR A 17 11.59 -14.56 -0.49
CA THR A 17 12.51 -13.82 -1.36
C THR A 17 12.49 -12.32 -1.18
N ARG A 18 11.65 -11.79 -0.29
CA ARG A 18 11.37 -10.36 -0.11
C ARG A 18 12.58 -9.46 0.15
N ASP A 19 13.62 -9.99 0.81
CA ASP A 19 14.75 -9.18 1.26
C ASP A 19 15.63 -8.67 0.10
N GLU A 20 15.53 -9.27 -1.08
CA GLU A 20 16.32 -8.91 -2.25
C GLU A 20 15.77 -7.68 -3.00
N GLY A 21 14.50 -7.33 -2.82
CA GLY A 21 13.87 -6.25 -3.58
C GLY A 21 12.82 -5.42 -2.83
N LEU A 22 11.80 -6.06 -2.30
CA LEU A 22 10.61 -5.39 -1.74
C LEU A 22 10.88 -4.59 -0.46
N LEU A 23 11.76 -5.09 0.38
CA LEU A 23 11.90 -4.59 1.74
C LEU A 23 13.21 -3.86 2.00
N LYS A 24 14.07 -3.78 1.00
CA LYS A 24 15.33 -3.05 1.11
C LYS A 24 15.08 -1.59 1.50
N GLY A 25 15.66 -1.17 2.61
CA GLY A 25 15.50 0.19 3.11
C GLY A 25 14.15 0.47 3.79
N SER A 26 13.37 -0.55 4.14
CA SER A 26 12.14 -0.37 4.92
C SER A 26 12.41 0.16 6.33
N PRO A 27 11.56 1.06 6.84
CA PRO A 27 11.62 1.51 8.22
C PRO A 27 11.48 0.35 9.22
N ASP A 28 12.10 0.47 10.39
CA ASP A 28 12.05 -0.59 11.41
C ASP A 28 10.65 -0.86 11.95
N ILE A 29 9.78 0.14 11.92
CA ILE A 29 8.36 -0.03 12.29
C ILE A 29 7.67 -1.06 11.39
N TYR A 30 8.00 -1.10 10.08
CA TYR A 30 7.43 -2.09 9.17
C TYR A 30 7.97 -3.48 9.49
N LYS A 31 9.28 -3.62 9.70
CA LYS A 31 9.92 -4.91 10.00
C LYS A 31 9.33 -5.55 11.26
N ARG A 32 9.00 -4.72 12.27
CA ARG A 32 8.46 -5.17 13.56
C ARG A 32 7.15 -5.95 13.41
N TYR A 33 6.24 -5.51 12.53
CA TYR A 33 4.91 -6.10 12.38
C TYR A 33 4.82 -7.19 11.31
N ARG A 34 5.78 -7.25 10.38
CA ARG A 34 5.67 -8.11 9.20
C ARG A 34 5.63 -9.60 9.49
N ALA A 35 6.53 -10.10 10.33
CA ALA A 35 6.62 -11.55 10.59
C ALA A 35 5.35 -12.07 11.27
N GLU A 36 4.86 -11.34 12.27
CA GLU A 36 3.61 -11.65 12.94
C GLU A 36 2.42 -11.58 11.97
N ALA A 37 2.36 -10.52 11.17
CA ALA A 37 1.32 -10.34 10.17
C ALA A 37 1.33 -11.46 9.11
N PHE A 38 2.50 -11.90 8.64
CA PHE A 38 2.55 -13.00 7.69
C PHE A 38 2.10 -14.34 8.31
N SER A 39 2.48 -14.59 9.55
CA SER A 39 2.00 -15.77 10.30
C SER A 39 0.48 -15.74 10.47
N GLU A 40 -0.08 -14.58 10.75
CA GLU A 40 -1.53 -14.41 10.89
C GLU A 40 -2.25 -14.56 9.54
N PHE A 41 -1.65 -14.07 8.45
CA PHE A 41 -2.15 -14.33 7.10
C PHE A 41 -2.21 -15.84 6.79
N LEU A 42 -1.15 -16.59 7.11
CA LEU A 42 -1.13 -18.05 6.89
C LEU A 42 -2.20 -18.76 7.72
N ARG A 43 -2.50 -18.27 8.92
CA ARG A 43 -3.57 -18.81 9.78
C ARG A 43 -4.97 -18.54 9.22
N LEU A 44 -5.22 -17.32 8.74
CA LEU A 44 -6.53 -16.89 8.25
C LEU A 44 -6.77 -17.30 6.79
N GLY A 45 -5.70 -17.28 5.97
CA GLY A 45 -5.79 -17.52 4.54
C GLY A 45 -6.48 -16.40 3.77
N ILE A 46 -6.78 -16.68 2.51
CA ILE A 46 -7.52 -15.76 1.64
C ILE A 46 -9.03 -15.95 1.90
N PRO A 47 -9.79 -14.87 2.15
CA PRO A 47 -11.23 -14.96 2.33
C PRO A 47 -11.92 -15.62 1.13
N ASP A 48 -12.96 -16.39 1.38
CA ASP A 48 -13.79 -16.99 0.35
C ASP A 48 -15.16 -16.30 0.27
N ARG A 49 -15.98 -16.75 -0.68
CA ARG A 49 -17.34 -16.21 -0.88
C ARG A 49 -18.32 -16.51 0.29
N LYS A 50 -17.95 -17.38 1.22
CA LYS A 50 -18.73 -17.63 2.43
C LYS A 50 -18.53 -16.51 3.45
N ASN A 51 -17.43 -15.76 3.34
CA ASN A 51 -17.24 -14.55 4.12
C ASN A 51 -18.17 -13.46 3.55
N GLU A 52 -19.09 -12.96 4.38
CA GLU A 52 -20.12 -11.99 3.98
C GLU A 52 -19.51 -10.72 3.35
N ALA A 53 -18.35 -10.26 3.83
CA ALA A 53 -17.66 -9.10 3.29
C ALA A 53 -17.17 -9.29 1.84
N TYR A 54 -16.98 -10.55 1.41
CA TYR A 54 -16.43 -10.89 0.10
C TYR A 54 -17.39 -11.63 -0.82
N LYS A 55 -18.66 -11.82 -0.44
CA LYS A 55 -19.62 -12.60 -1.24
C LYS A 55 -19.81 -12.12 -2.67
N TYR A 56 -19.62 -10.82 -2.91
CA TYR A 56 -19.73 -10.19 -4.23
C TYR A 56 -18.37 -9.89 -4.88
N THR A 57 -17.25 -10.24 -4.24
CA THR A 57 -15.90 -9.96 -4.72
C THR A 57 -15.25 -11.24 -5.23
N ASN A 58 -14.83 -11.23 -6.50
CA ASN A 58 -14.13 -12.37 -7.08
C ASN A 58 -12.63 -12.28 -6.82
N LEU A 59 -12.20 -12.72 -5.63
CA LEU A 59 -10.79 -12.73 -5.26
C LEU A 59 -9.96 -13.69 -6.12
N GLU A 60 -10.54 -14.80 -6.61
CA GLU A 60 -9.87 -15.72 -7.52
C GLU A 60 -9.37 -15.02 -8.78
N LYS A 61 -10.21 -14.21 -9.39
CA LYS A 61 -9.84 -13.42 -10.56
C LYS A 61 -8.71 -12.43 -10.22
N SER A 62 -8.80 -11.75 -9.08
CA SER A 62 -7.82 -10.76 -8.65
C SER A 62 -6.45 -11.38 -8.36
N PHE A 63 -6.42 -12.52 -7.68
CA PHE A 63 -5.18 -13.22 -7.36
C PHE A 63 -4.65 -14.14 -8.47
N GLY A 64 -5.39 -14.30 -9.56
CA GLY A 64 -4.97 -15.09 -10.72
C GLY A 64 -3.81 -14.48 -11.52
N TYR A 65 -3.50 -13.19 -11.32
CA TYR A 65 -2.42 -12.50 -12.00
C TYR A 65 -1.04 -12.83 -11.38
N LYS A 66 0.02 -12.71 -12.18
CA LYS A 66 1.39 -12.87 -11.71
C LYS A 66 1.88 -11.58 -11.07
N TYR A 67 1.81 -11.51 -9.74
CA TYR A 67 2.13 -10.29 -8.97
C TYR A 67 3.61 -9.94 -8.86
N GLU A 68 4.53 -10.86 -9.17
CA GLU A 68 5.97 -10.66 -8.98
C GLU A 68 6.54 -9.42 -9.68
N LYS A 69 5.85 -8.95 -10.73
CA LYS A 69 6.28 -7.77 -11.50
C LYS A 69 5.66 -6.45 -11.05
N TYR A 70 4.68 -6.48 -10.13
CA TYR A 70 4.00 -5.27 -9.65
C TYR A 70 4.68 -4.60 -8.45
N PHE A 71 5.61 -5.29 -7.79
CA PHE A 71 6.12 -4.85 -6.49
C PHE A 71 7.20 -3.78 -6.54
N SER A 72 7.90 -3.61 -7.65
CA SER A 72 9.01 -2.66 -7.74
C SER A 72 8.95 -1.88 -9.05
N PRO A 73 8.20 -0.76 -9.09
CA PRO A 73 8.20 0.11 -10.26
C PRO A 73 9.60 0.70 -10.48
N LYS A 74 10.01 0.77 -11.75
CA LYS A 74 11.25 1.42 -12.13
C LYS A 74 11.04 2.93 -12.22
N PRO A 75 12.10 3.77 -12.11
CA PRO A 75 11.96 5.22 -12.23
C PRO A 75 11.28 5.70 -13.51
N GLY A 76 11.41 4.95 -14.62
CA GLY A 76 10.73 5.25 -15.88
C GLY A 76 9.21 5.12 -15.82
N ASP A 77 8.72 4.16 -15.05
CA ASP A 77 7.29 3.89 -14.92
C ASP A 77 6.56 5.06 -14.24
N PHE A 78 7.21 5.73 -13.30
CA PHE A 78 6.66 6.91 -12.65
C PHE A 78 6.47 8.10 -13.59
N ARG A 79 7.32 8.26 -14.60
CA ARG A 79 7.16 9.32 -15.63
C ARG A 79 5.92 9.12 -16.48
N GLU A 80 5.55 7.88 -16.75
CA GLU A 80 4.29 7.56 -17.42
C GLU A 80 3.09 7.79 -16.49
N ALA A 81 3.21 7.44 -15.21
CA ALA A 81 2.18 7.66 -14.23
C ALA A 81 1.88 9.16 -14.00
N GLU A 82 2.91 10.01 -14.04
CA GLU A 82 2.77 11.48 -13.89
C GLU A 82 1.99 12.12 -15.06
N LYS A 83 1.92 11.47 -16.22
CA LYS A 83 1.10 11.92 -17.35
C LYS A 83 -0.39 11.64 -17.16
N PHE A 84 -0.74 10.80 -16.19
CA PHE A 84 -2.11 10.45 -15.91
C PHE A 84 -2.76 11.56 -15.07
N HIS A 85 -3.66 12.27 -15.69
CA HIS A 85 -4.51 13.26 -15.02
C HIS A 85 -5.95 12.77 -15.01
N CYS A 86 -6.49 12.57 -13.83
CA CYS A 86 -7.93 12.40 -13.67
C CYS A 86 -8.52 13.78 -13.38
N GLU A 87 -8.97 14.45 -14.44
CA GLU A 87 -9.60 15.78 -14.32
C GLU A 87 -11.07 15.60 -13.92
N VAL A 88 -11.40 16.01 -12.72
CA VAL A 88 -12.77 16.30 -12.37
C VAL A 88 -13.03 17.75 -12.81
N GLN A 89 -13.91 17.92 -13.79
CA GLN A 89 -14.25 19.25 -14.32
C GLN A 89 -14.64 20.19 -13.15
N ASP A 90 -14.12 21.41 -13.20
CA ASP A 90 -14.40 22.50 -12.24
C ASP A 90 -13.96 22.23 -10.78
N LEU A 91 -13.17 21.20 -10.52
CA LEU A 91 -12.65 20.94 -9.18
C LEU A 91 -11.15 21.21 -9.11
N ASP A 92 -10.74 22.30 -8.44
CA ASP A 92 -9.34 22.56 -8.14
C ASP A 92 -8.86 21.63 -7.03
N VAL A 93 -8.19 20.54 -7.39
CA VAL A 93 -7.74 19.49 -6.49
C VAL A 93 -6.21 19.45 -6.40
N TRP A 94 -5.71 18.95 -5.29
CA TRP A 94 -4.32 18.54 -5.20
C TRP A 94 -4.21 17.06 -5.50
N ASN A 95 -3.52 16.73 -6.60
CA ASN A 95 -3.40 15.37 -7.09
C ASN A 95 -2.19 14.65 -6.50
N MET A 96 -2.41 13.43 -6.04
CA MET A 96 -1.38 12.47 -5.63
C MET A 96 -1.52 11.19 -6.45
N VAL A 97 -0.43 10.77 -7.07
CA VAL A 97 -0.40 9.53 -7.84
C VAL A 97 0.45 8.51 -7.09
N LEU A 98 -0.10 7.33 -6.89
CA LEU A 98 0.60 6.14 -6.42
C LEU A 98 0.70 5.14 -7.58
N LEU A 99 1.86 4.57 -7.79
CA LEU A 99 2.08 3.53 -8.79
C LEU A 99 2.38 2.20 -8.09
N ASN A 100 1.52 1.21 -8.28
CA ASN A 100 1.62 -0.08 -7.60
C ASN A 100 1.78 0.04 -6.07
N GLY A 101 1.15 1.05 -5.46
CA GLY A 101 1.25 1.34 -4.03
C GLY A 101 2.49 2.13 -3.59
N PHE A 102 3.40 2.47 -4.52
CA PHE A 102 4.58 3.27 -4.23
C PHE A 102 4.35 4.75 -4.50
N PHE A 103 4.98 5.60 -3.70
CA PHE A 103 4.99 7.03 -3.92
C PHE A 103 6.13 7.42 -4.89
N PRO A 104 5.89 8.29 -5.90
CA PRO A 104 6.87 8.57 -6.97
C PRO A 104 8.23 9.08 -6.49
N LYS A 105 8.26 9.84 -5.42
CA LYS A 105 9.49 10.41 -4.85
C LYS A 105 10.14 9.53 -3.78
N GLY A 106 9.60 8.33 -3.53
CA GLY A 106 10.15 7.39 -2.57
C GLY A 106 10.46 8.02 -1.20
N ASP A 107 11.68 7.83 -0.74
CA ASP A 107 12.12 8.28 0.60
C ASP A 107 12.17 9.82 0.78
N GLU A 108 12.23 10.59 -0.29
CA GLU A 108 12.20 12.07 -0.29
C GLU A 108 10.77 12.63 -0.45
N GLY A 109 9.82 11.74 -0.56
CA GLY A 109 8.45 12.04 -0.95
C GLY A 109 7.56 12.59 0.17
N LEU A 110 8.06 13.36 1.14
CA LEU A 110 7.25 14.00 2.18
C LEU A 110 7.30 15.51 2.04
N ALA A 111 6.14 16.14 1.95
CA ALA A 111 6.00 17.58 1.79
C ALA A 111 4.95 18.15 2.73
N MET A 112 5.15 19.39 3.13
CA MET A 112 4.15 20.18 3.85
C MET A 112 3.40 21.08 2.86
N LEU A 113 2.10 20.89 2.76
CA LEU A 113 1.22 21.75 1.96
C LEU A 113 0.87 23.05 2.71
N PRO A 114 0.39 24.08 1.98
CA PRO A 114 -0.15 25.27 2.61
C PRO A 114 -1.20 24.91 3.66
N GLY A 115 -1.20 25.61 4.80
CA GLY A 115 -2.07 25.28 5.93
C GLY A 115 -1.51 24.23 6.91
N GLY A 116 -0.30 23.68 6.65
CA GLY A 116 0.40 22.79 7.59
C GLY A 116 0.06 21.31 7.45
N LEU A 117 -0.61 20.90 6.37
CA LEU A 117 -0.89 19.49 6.09
C LEU A 117 0.35 18.78 5.54
N TRP A 118 0.77 17.71 6.17
CA TRP A 118 1.84 16.86 5.68
C TRP A 118 1.30 15.73 4.80
N VAL A 119 1.93 15.53 3.65
CA VAL A 119 1.54 14.51 2.66
C VAL A 119 2.74 13.86 2.02
N GLY A 120 2.63 12.58 1.71
CA GLY A 120 3.66 11.89 0.96
C GLY A 120 3.80 10.40 1.27
N SER A 121 5.01 9.90 1.15
CA SER A 121 5.37 8.51 1.42
C SER A 121 5.27 8.18 2.91
N MET A 122 4.61 7.09 3.24
CA MET A 122 4.58 6.53 4.59
C MET A 122 5.99 6.13 5.06
N LYS A 123 6.83 5.67 4.14
CA LYS A 123 8.22 5.31 4.40
C LYS A 123 9.06 6.53 4.82
N ALA A 124 8.88 7.65 4.13
CA ALA A 124 9.51 8.93 4.51
C ALA A 124 8.96 9.45 5.84
N ALA A 125 7.65 9.35 6.05
CA ALA A 125 7.01 9.76 7.30
C ALA A 125 7.50 8.93 8.50
N ALA A 126 7.71 7.63 8.34
CA ALA A 126 8.23 6.77 9.39
C ALA A 126 9.66 7.15 9.83
N ARG A 127 10.44 7.78 8.96
CA ARG A 127 11.76 8.32 9.29
C ARG A 127 11.69 9.70 9.92
N GLN A 128 10.84 10.57 9.39
CA GLN A 128 10.74 11.97 9.85
C GLN A 128 9.88 12.11 11.11
N PHE A 129 8.83 11.32 11.24
CA PHE A 129 7.88 11.33 12.34
C PHE A 129 7.73 9.95 13.01
N PRO A 130 8.82 9.31 13.48
CA PRO A 130 8.78 7.93 13.96
C PRO A 130 7.77 7.72 15.08
N SER A 131 7.72 8.60 16.06
CA SER A 131 6.79 8.49 17.20
C SER A 131 5.32 8.62 16.79
N LEU A 132 5.02 9.47 15.77
CA LEU A 132 3.67 9.61 15.25
C LEU A 132 3.26 8.34 14.50
N VAL A 133 4.13 7.85 13.63
CA VAL A 133 3.86 6.62 12.87
C VAL A 133 3.72 5.42 13.82
N GLU A 134 4.59 5.29 14.82
CA GLU A 134 4.54 4.20 15.81
C GLU A 134 3.22 4.19 16.60
N LYS A 135 2.69 5.36 16.90
CA LYS A 135 1.42 5.51 17.63
C LYS A 135 0.23 5.00 16.81
N HIS A 136 0.26 5.11 15.49
CA HIS A 136 -0.89 4.90 14.61
C HIS A 136 -0.75 3.70 13.66
N TYR A 137 0.48 3.32 13.26
CA TYR A 137 0.72 2.25 12.31
C TYR A 137 0.18 0.91 12.81
N ASN A 138 -0.56 0.21 11.95
CA ASN A 138 -1.16 -1.10 12.23
C ASN A 138 -2.08 -1.14 13.47
N LYS A 139 -2.79 -0.03 13.78
CA LYS A 139 -3.65 0.04 14.97
C LYS A 139 -5.15 0.03 14.66
N TYR A 140 -5.56 0.28 13.42
CA TYR A 140 -6.96 0.56 13.09
C TYR A 140 -7.61 -0.48 12.20
N ALA A 141 -6.89 -1.06 11.26
CA ALA A 141 -7.39 -2.13 10.40
C ALA A 141 -7.23 -3.49 11.08
N GLN A 142 -7.98 -3.72 12.16
CA GLN A 142 -8.02 -5.01 12.84
C GLN A 142 -9.30 -5.72 12.46
N ASN A 143 -9.16 -6.75 11.61
CA ASN A 143 -10.26 -7.64 11.30
C ASN A 143 -9.81 -9.07 11.60
N GLU A 144 -10.32 -9.63 12.68
CA GLU A 144 -9.94 -10.96 13.19
C GLU A 144 -10.20 -12.09 12.17
N ASN A 145 -11.03 -11.84 11.16
CA ASN A 145 -11.44 -12.84 10.18
C ASN A 145 -11.06 -12.48 8.73
N ASP A 146 -10.19 -11.48 8.52
CA ASP A 146 -9.79 -11.04 7.19
C ASP A 146 -8.29 -11.17 6.97
N GLY A 147 -7.88 -12.24 6.28
CA GLY A 147 -6.48 -12.49 5.98
C GLY A 147 -5.82 -11.48 5.04
N LEU A 148 -6.59 -10.64 4.33
CA LEU A 148 -6.01 -9.59 3.47
C LEU A 148 -5.44 -8.43 4.30
N VAL A 149 -5.95 -8.17 5.49
CA VAL A 149 -5.42 -7.15 6.40
C VAL A 149 -3.97 -7.48 6.83
N PRO A 150 -3.70 -8.66 7.41
CA PRO A 150 -2.34 -9.03 7.76
C PRO A 150 -1.45 -9.25 6.52
N LEU A 151 -1.98 -9.74 5.39
CA LEU A 151 -1.22 -9.82 4.14
C LEU A 151 -0.72 -8.45 3.69
N ASN A 152 -1.58 -7.43 3.72
CA ASN A 152 -1.19 -6.06 3.41
C ASN A 152 -0.09 -5.55 4.34
N THR A 153 -0.20 -5.80 5.65
CA THR A 153 0.84 -5.40 6.62
C THR A 153 2.17 -6.12 6.36
N ALA A 154 2.12 -7.41 6.05
CA ALA A 154 3.31 -8.22 5.78
C ALA A 154 4.07 -7.75 4.53
N LEU A 155 3.37 -7.43 3.45
CA LEU A 155 3.95 -7.09 2.16
C LEU A 155 4.04 -5.58 1.89
N ALA A 156 3.56 -4.72 2.78
CA ALA A 156 3.65 -3.27 2.61
C ALA A 156 5.10 -2.81 2.46
N SER A 157 5.42 -2.15 1.37
CA SER A 157 6.74 -1.56 1.11
C SER A 157 6.75 -0.04 1.20
N ASP A 158 5.62 0.59 0.92
CA ASP A 158 5.37 2.02 1.10
C ASP A 158 3.86 2.23 1.30
N GLY A 159 3.39 3.44 1.23
CA GLY A 159 2.00 3.84 1.33
C GLY A 159 1.85 5.35 1.37
N LEU A 160 0.60 5.77 1.44
CA LEU A 160 0.27 7.18 1.57
C LEU A 160 0.26 7.61 3.05
N PHE A 161 0.95 8.70 3.32
CA PHE A 161 0.89 9.41 4.60
C PHE A 161 0.18 10.74 4.43
N LEU A 162 -0.82 10.97 5.27
CA LEU A 162 -1.54 12.24 5.41
C LEU A 162 -1.61 12.58 6.89
N TYR A 163 -1.09 13.75 7.27
CA TYR A 163 -1.13 14.19 8.65
C TYR A 163 -1.50 15.67 8.75
N ALA A 164 -2.64 15.92 9.37
CA ALA A 164 -3.11 17.25 9.73
C ALA A 164 -2.81 17.50 11.22
N PRO A 165 -1.84 18.35 11.58
CA PRO A 165 -1.66 18.79 12.95
C PRO A 165 -2.91 19.45 13.51
N LYS A 166 -3.00 19.56 14.84
CA LYS A 166 -4.11 20.26 15.50
C LYS A 166 -4.27 21.67 14.93
N ASN A 167 -5.51 22.07 14.64
CA ASN A 167 -5.89 23.36 14.06
C ASN A 167 -5.46 23.55 12.59
N THR A 168 -5.06 22.51 11.88
CA THR A 168 -4.83 22.55 10.44
C THR A 168 -6.16 22.67 9.71
N VAL A 169 -6.26 23.64 8.78
CA VAL A 169 -7.38 23.76 7.85
C VAL A 169 -6.81 23.71 6.43
N TYR A 170 -7.21 22.72 5.68
CA TYR A 170 -6.86 22.57 4.27
C TYR A 170 -8.15 22.57 3.43
N THR A 171 -8.29 23.56 2.57
CA THR A 171 -9.56 23.82 1.85
C THR A 171 -9.64 23.14 0.49
N LYS A 172 -8.51 22.73 -0.07
CA LYS A 172 -8.46 22.03 -1.36
C LYS A 172 -8.72 20.54 -1.17
N PRO A 173 -9.60 19.93 -1.97
CA PRO A 173 -9.71 18.47 -1.99
C PRO A 173 -8.38 17.81 -2.40
N ILE A 174 -8.08 16.68 -1.80
CA ILE A 174 -6.93 15.84 -2.17
C ILE A 174 -7.48 14.66 -2.97
N GLN A 175 -7.07 14.55 -4.21
CA GLN A 175 -7.37 13.41 -5.06
C GLN A 175 -6.20 12.42 -4.99
N ILE A 176 -6.50 11.17 -4.64
CA ILE A 176 -5.53 10.08 -4.61
C ILE A 176 -5.83 9.15 -5.78
N VAL A 177 -4.90 9.07 -6.72
CA VAL A 177 -5.00 8.21 -7.90
C VAL A 177 -4.07 7.01 -7.71
N ASN A 178 -4.65 5.83 -7.61
CA ASN A 178 -3.88 4.59 -7.57
C ASN A 178 -3.80 4.00 -8.98
N LEU A 179 -2.62 3.99 -9.56
CA LEU A 179 -2.34 3.36 -10.84
C LEU A 179 -1.75 1.98 -10.61
N LEU A 180 -2.30 1.02 -11.31
CA LEU A 180 -1.71 -0.31 -11.44
C LEU A 180 -1.09 -0.43 -12.82
N HIS A 181 0.22 -0.61 -12.86
CA HIS A 181 0.99 -0.77 -14.09
C HIS A 181 1.73 -2.10 -14.05
N SER A 182 1.61 -2.85 -15.13
CA SER A 182 2.34 -4.08 -15.38
C SER A 182 3.07 -3.96 -16.70
N THR A 183 4.34 -4.30 -16.73
CA THR A 183 5.15 -4.39 -17.95
C THR A 183 4.97 -5.75 -18.65
N HIS A 184 3.79 -6.34 -18.55
CA HIS A 184 3.48 -7.56 -19.27
C HIS A 184 2.91 -7.27 -20.65
N ASP A 185 3.60 -7.82 -21.64
CA ASP A 185 3.05 -8.17 -22.92
C ASP A 185 2.16 -9.44 -22.78
#